data_b6ad18151d6b1691c04a036f0cb8337b
#
_entry.id   b6ad18151d6b1691c04a036f0cb8337b
#
_cell.length_a   1.000
_cell.length_b   1.000
_cell.length_c   1.000
_cell.angle_alpha   90.00
_cell.angle_beta   90.00
_cell.angle_gamma   90.00
#
_symmetry.space_group_name_H-M   'P 1'
#
loop_
_entity.id
_entity.type
_entity.pdbx_description
1 polymer ?
#
loop_
_entity_poly.entity_id
_entity_poly.type
_entity_poly.pdbx_seq_one_letter_code
_entity_poly.pdbx_strand_id
1 'polypeptide(L)' 'IVVEKMPPQRQKIYKMSRESGMNNEEIARELSINKRTVENHLSQALTDIRKALFITFILFF' A
#
# COMPACT_ATOMS: atom_id res chain seq x y z
N ILE A 1 -0.32 7.23 -9.67
CA ILE A 1 -1.29 8.28 -9.37
C ILE A 1 -1.65 8.24 -7.89
N VAL A 2 -2.44 7.25 -7.47
CA VAL A 2 -2.78 7.13 -6.04
C VAL A 2 -1.56 6.76 -5.21
N VAL A 3 -0.75 5.83 -5.72
CA VAL A 3 0.46 5.37 -5.04
C VAL A 3 1.44 6.52 -4.84
N GLU A 4 1.55 7.40 -5.82
CA GLU A 4 2.44 8.55 -5.75
C GLU A 4 2.05 9.54 -4.67
N LYS A 5 0.76 9.58 -4.30
CA LYS A 5 0.26 10.47 -3.26
C LYS A 5 0.31 9.87 -1.86
N MET A 6 0.69 8.61 -1.75
CA MET A 6 0.84 7.98 -0.45
C MET A 6 2.07 8.49 0.28
N PRO A 7 2.07 8.45 1.63
CA PRO A 7 3.29 8.72 2.40
C PRO A 7 4.44 7.83 1.90
N PRO A 8 5.68 8.30 1.93
CA PRO A 8 6.81 7.55 1.36
C PRO A 8 6.95 6.13 1.89
N GLN A 9 6.75 5.92 3.19
CA GLN A 9 6.89 4.58 3.76
C GLN A 9 5.78 3.65 3.27
N ARG A 10 4.54 4.13 3.21
CA ARG A 10 3.43 3.33 2.70
C ARG A 10 3.65 2.97 1.24
N GLN A 11 4.10 3.93 0.44
CA GLN A 11 4.40 3.72 -0.95
C GLN A 11 5.46 2.64 -1.14
N LYS A 12 6.53 2.70 -0.34
CA LYS A 12 7.62 1.73 -0.40
C LYS A 12 7.13 0.32 -0.05
N ILE A 13 6.35 0.20 1.02
CA ILE A 13 5.81 -1.08 1.45
C ILE A 13 4.88 -1.66 0.39
N TYR A 14 4.03 -0.82 -0.18
CA TYR A 14 3.11 -1.25 -1.23
C TYR A 14 3.87 -1.81 -2.43
N LYS A 15 4.90 -1.09 -2.88
CA LYS A 15 5.71 -1.52 -4.01
C LYS A 15 6.45 -2.82 -3.72
N MET A 16 7.00 -2.98 -2.51
CA MET A 16 7.66 -4.22 -2.14
C MET A 16 6.70 -5.41 -2.17
N SER A 17 5.47 -5.19 -1.74
CA SER A 17 4.46 -6.24 -1.74
C SER A 17 4.01 -6.61 -3.15
N ARG A 18 3.75 -5.60 -3.98
CA ARG A 18 3.14 -5.82 -5.30
C ARG A 18 4.14 -6.05 -6.43
N GLU A 19 5.20 -5.26 -6.45
CA GLU A 19 6.18 -5.34 -7.53
C GLU A 19 7.25 -6.37 -7.26
N SER A 20 7.73 -6.47 -6.02
CA SER A 20 8.78 -7.40 -5.66
C SER A 20 8.27 -8.74 -5.15
N GLY A 21 6.95 -8.86 -4.94
CA GLY A 21 6.35 -10.11 -4.51
C GLY A 21 6.73 -10.53 -3.10
N MET A 22 7.14 -9.61 -2.25
CA MET A 22 7.54 -9.91 -0.89
C MET A 22 6.33 -10.09 0.01
N ASN A 23 6.42 -11.04 0.95
CA ASN A 23 5.36 -11.19 1.94
C ASN A 23 5.59 -10.22 3.11
N ASN A 24 4.62 -10.11 4.00
CA ASN A 24 4.67 -9.14 5.08
C ASN A 24 5.86 -9.33 6.00
N GLU A 25 6.23 -10.58 6.28
CA GLU A 25 7.39 -10.86 7.12
C GLU A 25 8.69 -10.43 6.47
N GLU A 26 8.82 -10.65 5.18
CA GLU A 26 10.00 -10.25 4.43
C GLU A 26 10.14 -8.74 4.39
N ILE A 27 9.04 -8.04 4.16
CA ILE A 27 9.03 -6.58 4.15
C ILE A 27 9.41 -6.03 5.53
N ALA A 28 8.81 -6.59 6.58
CA ALA A 28 9.10 -6.16 7.95
C ALA A 28 10.58 -6.34 8.27
N ARG A 29 11.14 -7.46 7.88
CA ARG A 29 12.56 -7.76 8.12
C ARG A 29 13.46 -6.80 7.34
N GLU A 30 13.13 -6.57 6.08
CA GLU A 30 13.92 -5.69 5.21
C GLU A 30 13.94 -4.26 5.73
N LEU A 31 12.81 -3.78 6.24
CA LEU A 31 12.69 -2.41 6.73
C LEU A 31 12.93 -2.28 8.23
N SER A 32 13.19 -3.39 8.92
CA SER A 32 13.41 -3.41 10.37
C SER A 32 12.23 -2.83 11.14
N ILE A 33 11.02 -3.20 10.76
CA ILE A 33 9.79 -2.77 11.41
C ILE A 33 8.96 -3.99 11.77
N ASN A 34 7.89 -3.79 12.52
CA ASN A 34 6.98 -4.86 12.90
C ASN A 34 6.12 -5.30 11.73
N LYS A 35 5.83 -6.60 11.68
CA LYS A 35 4.91 -7.14 10.69
C LYS A 35 3.56 -6.44 10.75
N ARG A 36 3.09 -6.11 11.95
CA ARG A 36 1.82 -5.41 12.13
C ARG A 36 1.84 -4.04 11.47
N THR A 37 2.97 -3.34 11.53
CA THR A 37 3.14 -2.07 10.87
C THR A 37 3.00 -2.23 9.35
N VAL A 38 3.60 -3.28 8.79
CA VAL A 38 3.47 -3.60 7.37
C VAL A 38 2.00 -3.84 7.02
N GLU A 39 1.32 -4.64 7.82
CA GLU A 39 -0.09 -4.96 7.59
C GLU A 39 -0.95 -3.71 7.62
N ASN A 40 -0.70 -2.80 8.58
CA ASN A 40 -1.44 -1.55 8.68
C ASN A 40 -1.21 -0.67 7.45
N HIS A 41 0.04 -0.54 7.00
CA HIS A 41 0.34 0.26 5.82
C HIS A 41 -0.30 -0.32 4.57
N LEU A 42 -0.26 -1.63 4.40
CA LEU A 42 -0.88 -2.26 3.24
C LEU A 42 -2.40 -2.11 3.26
N SER A 43 -3.00 -2.24 4.45
CA SER A 43 -4.43 -2.04 4.60
C SER A 43 -4.84 -0.62 4.21
N GLN A 44 -4.08 0.37 4.66
CA GLN A 44 -4.35 1.76 4.30
C GLN A 44 -4.12 2.03 2.82
N ALA A 45 -3.08 1.42 2.25
CA ALA A 45 -2.82 1.56 0.82
C ALA A 45 -3.97 1.01 -0.01
N LEU A 46 -4.49 -0.15 0.36
CA LEU A 46 -5.63 -0.74 -0.33
C LEU A 46 -6.88 0.11 -0.17
N THR A 47 -7.06 0.73 1.00
CA THR A 47 -8.17 1.64 1.23
C THR A 47 -8.06 2.86 0.34
N ASP A 48 -6.86 3.45 0.23
CA ASP A 48 -6.63 4.61 -0.63
C ASP A 48 -6.94 4.28 -2.09
N ILE A 49 -6.47 3.13 -2.56
CA ILE A 49 -6.72 2.69 -3.93
C ILE A 49 -8.21 2.45 -4.16
N ARG A 50 -8.87 1.83 -3.20
CA ARG A 50 -10.30 1.55 -3.31
C ARG A 50 -11.11 2.83 -3.38
N LYS A 51 -10.75 3.83 -2.59
CA LYS A 51 -11.42 5.13 -2.63
C LYS A 51 -11.25 5.80 -3.98
N ALA A 52 -10.04 5.75 -4.54
CA ALA A 52 -9.78 6.35 -5.84
C ALA A 52 -10.60 5.67 -6.93
N LEU A 53 -10.68 4.34 -6.90
CA LEU A 53 -11.47 3.58 -7.86
C LEU A 53 -12.96 3.88 -7.71
N PHE A 54 -13.43 4.01 -6.46
CA PHE A 54 -14.83 4.33 -6.20
C PHE A 54 -15.19 5.71 -6.74
N ILE A 55 -14.34 6.70 -6.52
CA ILE A 55 -14.56 8.06 -7.04
C ILE A 55 -14.57 8.05 -8.56
N THR A 56 -13.64 7.35 -9.17
CA THR A 56 -13.57 7.22 -10.63
C THR A 56 -14.85 6.58 -11.17
N PHE A 57 -15.31 5.53 -10.50
CA PHE A 57 -16.54 4.84 -10.89
C PHE A 57 -17.74 5.79 -10.86
N ILE A 58 -17.86 6.58 -9.80
CA ILE A 58 -18.96 7.55 -9.67
C ILE A 58 -18.88 8.62 -10.74
N LEU A 59 -17.68 9.14 -11.03
CA LEU A 59 -17.51 10.19 -12.00
C LEU A 59 -17.84 9.75 -13.42
N PHE A 60 -17.69 8.46 -13.72
CA PHE A 60 -17.99 7.94 -15.05
C PHE A 60 -19.41 7.40 -15.18
N PHE A 61 -20.17 7.43 -14.13
CA PHE A 61 -21.58 7.09 -14.15
C PHE A 61 -22.43 8.29 -13.77
#